data_09bdadbdf4d80e1fd0a2e927b4a56572
#
_entry.id   09bdadbdf4d80e1fd0a2e927b4a56572
#
_cell.length_a   1.000
_cell.length_b   1.000
_cell.length_c   1.000
_cell.angle_alpha   90.00
_cell.angle_beta   90.00
_cell.angle_gamma   90.00
#
_symmetry.space_group_name_H-M   'P 1'
#
loop_
_entity.id
_entity.type
_entity.pdbx_description
1 polymer ?
#
loop_
_entity_poly.entity_id
_entity_poly.type
_entity_poly.pdbx_seq_one_letter_code
_entity_poly.pdbx_strand_id
1 'polypeptide(L)'
;MSNKGLNRIKVVLVERHKTSKWLAEQLGKGEATISKWYTNRSQPSLETLVEIARVLQVDVKDLLQSTIEDQPMVYIKLPNNNGFQG
;
A
#
# COMPACT_ATOMS: atom_id res chain seq x y z
N MET A 1 -2.74 9.42 -17.57
CA MET A 1 -3.06 9.03 -16.75
C MET A 1 -2.26 8.66 -15.82
N SER A 2 -2.34 9.00 -14.99
CA SER A 2 -1.54 8.78 -14.11
C SER A 2 -1.57 7.54 -13.69
N ASN A 3 -0.69 6.93 -13.50
CA ASN A 3 -0.58 5.79 -13.14
C ASN A 3 -0.29 5.64 -11.78
N LYS A 4 -1.18 5.86 -10.93
CA LYS A 4 -0.90 5.74 -9.57
C LYS A 4 -0.53 4.38 -9.19
N GLY A 5 -0.91 3.38 -9.83
CA GLY A 5 -0.66 2.02 -9.42
C GLY A 5 -1.56 1.60 -8.28
N LEU A 6 -1.44 0.37 -7.85
CA LEU A 6 -2.30 -0.19 -6.81
C LEU A 6 -1.63 -0.28 -5.46
N ASN A 7 -0.32 -0.42 -5.43
CA ASN A 7 0.34 -0.56 -4.15
C ASN A 7 1.28 0.60 -3.88
N ARG A 8 1.60 0.79 -2.59
CA ARG A 8 2.50 1.82 -2.14
C ARG A 8 3.75 1.22 -1.54
N ILE A 9 4.18 0.08 -2.04
CA ILE A 9 5.34 -0.61 -1.46
C ILE A 9 6.58 0.28 -1.50
N LYS A 10 6.78 0.96 -2.63
CA LYS A 10 7.94 1.83 -2.78
C LYS A 10 7.93 2.93 -1.71
N VAL A 11 6.79 3.56 -1.53
CA VAL A 11 6.67 4.66 -0.57
C VAL A 11 6.96 4.17 0.85
N VAL A 12 6.39 3.03 1.20
CA VAL A 12 6.57 2.52 2.56
C VAL A 12 8.00 2.06 2.79
N LEU A 13 8.63 1.46 1.79
CA LEU A 13 10.04 1.07 1.93
C LEU A 13 10.90 2.31 2.18
N VAL A 14 10.65 3.36 1.43
CA VAL A 14 11.41 4.59 1.60
C VAL A 14 11.16 5.17 2.99
N GLU A 15 9.91 5.19 3.42
CA GLU A 15 9.57 5.72 4.75
C GLU A 15 10.23 4.92 5.86
N ARG A 16 10.42 3.63 5.66
CA ARG A 16 11.01 2.78 6.66
C ARG A 16 12.52 2.61 6.45
N HIS A 17 13.08 3.35 5.50
CA HIS A 17 14.53 3.32 5.19
C HIS A 17 14.99 1.90 4.83
N LYS A 18 14.15 1.21 4.05
CA LYS A 18 14.48 -0.14 3.59
C LYS A 18 14.55 -0.16 2.07
N THR A 19 15.22 -1.14 1.52
CA THR A 19 15.39 -1.26 0.09
C THR A 19 14.60 -2.44 -0.44
N SER A 20 14.39 -2.47 -1.75
CA SER A 20 13.74 -3.62 -2.36
C SER A 20 14.59 -4.88 -2.19
N LYS A 21 15.92 -4.73 -2.17
CA LYS A 21 16.78 -5.87 -1.95
C LYS A 21 16.56 -6.44 -0.55
N TRP A 22 16.46 -5.58 0.44
CA TRP A 22 16.20 -6.02 1.81
C TRP A 22 14.87 -6.78 1.87
N LEU A 23 13.84 -6.24 1.19
CA LEU A 23 12.54 -6.89 1.21
C LEU A 23 12.61 -8.25 0.53
N ALA A 24 13.33 -8.36 -0.58
CA ALA A 24 13.50 -9.62 -1.27
C ALA A 24 14.12 -10.65 -0.33
N GLU A 25 15.11 -10.24 0.45
CA GLU A 25 15.75 -11.13 1.39
C GLU A 25 14.80 -11.56 2.48
N GLN A 26 13.99 -10.65 2.99
CA GLN A 26 13.05 -10.99 4.05
C GLN A 26 11.99 -11.97 3.58
N LEU A 27 11.59 -11.88 2.34
CA LEU A 27 10.52 -12.72 1.83
C LEU A 27 11.04 -13.98 1.13
N GLY A 28 12.34 -14.10 0.96
CA GLY A 28 12.89 -15.24 0.24
C GLY A 28 12.52 -15.23 -1.22
N LYS A 29 12.40 -14.04 -1.83
CA LYS A 29 12.02 -13.92 -3.20
C LYS A 29 13.09 -13.21 -3.98
N GLY A 30 13.04 -13.34 -5.31
CA GLY A 30 14.01 -12.68 -6.15
C GLY A 30 13.82 -11.19 -6.20
N GLU A 31 14.91 -10.47 -6.37
CA GLU A 31 14.84 -9.02 -6.43
C GLU A 31 14.03 -8.56 -7.63
N ALA A 32 14.06 -9.32 -8.73
CA ALA A 32 13.28 -8.96 -9.91
C ALA A 32 11.78 -8.97 -9.62
N THR A 33 11.34 -9.92 -8.80
CA THR A 33 9.94 -9.99 -8.44
C THR A 33 9.55 -8.76 -7.61
N ILE A 34 10.38 -8.40 -6.63
CA ILE A 34 10.11 -7.24 -5.80
C ILE A 34 10.09 -5.98 -6.66
N SER A 35 10.99 -5.90 -7.62
CA SER A 35 11.07 -4.74 -8.49
C SER A 35 9.76 -4.55 -9.27
N LYS A 36 9.14 -5.63 -9.71
CA LYS A 36 7.88 -5.51 -10.42
C LYS A 36 6.79 -5.00 -9.52
N TRP A 37 6.76 -5.41 -8.25
CA TRP A 37 5.78 -4.92 -7.29
C TRP A 37 6.07 -3.45 -6.95
N TYR A 38 7.33 -3.16 -6.75
CA TYR A 38 7.80 -1.83 -6.35
C TYR A 38 7.39 -0.80 -7.42
N THR A 39 7.40 -1.19 -8.71
CA THR A 39 7.04 -0.29 -9.80
C THR A 39 5.60 -0.46 -10.25
N ASN A 40 4.85 -1.29 -9.56
CA ASN A 40 3.45 -1.57 -9.88
C ASN A 40 3.23 -2.22 -11.25
N ARG A 41 4.26 -2.92 -11.74
CA ARG A 41 4.12 -3.64 -13.00
C ARG A 41 3.36 -4.93 -12.77
N SER A 42 3.44 -5.48 -11.59
CA SER A 42 2.61 -6.60 -11.18
C SER A 42 2.37 -6.44 -9.70
N GLN A 43 1.49 -7.24 -9.14
CA GLN A 43 1.10 -7.08 -7.75
C GLN A 43 1.36 -8.38 -6.99
N PRO A 44 1.71 -8.29 -5.71
CA PRO A 44 1.83 -9.49 -4.90
C PRO A 44 0.44 -10.04 -4.60
N SER A 45 0.38 -11.29 -4.20
CA SER A 45 -0.88 -11.88 -3.76
C SER A 45 -1.27 -11.20 -2.46
N LEU A 46 -2.51 -11.35 -2.07
CA LEU A 46 -2.98 -10.77 -0.83
C LEU A 46 -2.19 -11.32 0.35
N GLU A 47 -1.91 -12.61 0.37
CA GLU A 47 -1.16 -13.21 1.45
C GLU A 47 0.24 -12.64 1.52
N THR A 48 0.87 -12.46 0.36
CA THR A 48 2.21 -11.88 0.34
C THR A 48 2.17 -10.43 0.80
N LEU A 49 1.11 -9.70 0.44
CA LEU A 49 0.97 -8.33 0.86
C LEU A 49 0.90 -8.24 2.38
N VAL A 50 0.16 -9.14 3.02
CA VAL A 50 0.08 -9.19 4.46
C VAL A 50 1.46 -9.50 5.06
N GLU A 51 2.22 -10.36 4.42
CA GLU A 51 3.54 -10.69 4.91
C GLU A 51 4.49 -9.50 4.79
N ILE A 52 4.38 -8.74 3.69
CA ILE A 52 5.18 -7.54 3.52
C ILE A 52 4.84 -6.54 4.64
N ALA A 53 3.56 -6.39 4.93
CA ALA A 53 3.13 -5.49 5.98
C ALA A 53 3.75 -5.90 7.32
N ARG A 54 3.79 -7.20 7.57
CA ARG A 54 4.32 -7.68 8.83
C ARG A 54 5.82 -7.38 8.95
N VAL A 55 6.59 -7.65 7.90
CA VAL A 55 8.03 -7.41 8.00
C VAL A 55 8.36 -5.93 8.03
N LEU A 56 7.49 -5.07 7.46
CA LEU A 56 7.70 -3.63 7.51
C LEU A 56 7.05 -3.02 8.76
N GLN A 57 6.28 -3.81 9.50
CA GLN A 57 5.60 -3.37 10.70
C GLN A 57 4.64 -2.23 10.42
N VAL A 58 3.84 -2.39 9.40
CA VAL A 58 2.80 -1.45 9.05
C VAL A 58 1.50 -2.21 8.85
N ASP A 59 0.41 -1.51 8.77
CA ASP A 59 -0.88 -2.13 8.51
C ASP A 59 -0.92 -2.42 7.02
N VAL A 60 -1.55 -3.53 6.64
CA VAL A 60 -1.62 -3.90 5.22
C VAL A 60 -2.30 -2.81 4.42
N LYS A 61 -3.25 -2.09 5.00
CA LYS A 61 -3.91 -1.02 4.27
C LYS A 61 -2.94 0.09 3.89
N ASP A 62 -1.85 0.22 4.61
CA ASP A 62 -0.86 1.26 4.30
C ASP A 62 -0.08 0.92 3.04
N LEU A 63 -0.20 -0.30 2.55
CA LEU A 63 0.49 -0.72 1.34
C LEU A 63 -0.40 -0.57 0.11
N LEU A 64 -1.61 -0.07 0.28
CA LEU A 64 -2.54 0.05 -0.84
C LEU A 64 -2.82 1.49 -1.16
N GLN A 65 -2.92 1.79 -2.45
CA GLN A 65 -3.29 3.12 -2.87
C GLN A 65 -4.76 3.32 -2.61
N SER A 66 -5.12 4.52 -2.19
CA SER A 66 -6.52 4.84 -2.05
C SER A 66 -7.13 4.87 -3.43
N THR A 67 -8.31 4.34 -3.56
CA THR A 67 -9.02 4.38 -4.83
C THR A 67 -10.03 5.50 -4.84
N ILE A 68 -10.13 6.26 -3.73
CA ILE A 68 -11.04 7.39 -3.67
C ILE A 68 -10.24 8.62 -3.94
N GLU A 69 -10.70 9.44 -4.89
CA GLU A 69 -9.98 10.63 -5.20
C GLU A 69 -9.99 11.56 -4.06
N ASP A 70 -9.09 12.45 -3.97
CA ASP A 70 -8.99 13.38 -2.98
C ASP A 70 -10.13 14.22 -2.99
N GLN A 71 -11.27 13.89 -2.54
CA GLN A 71 -12.39 14.65 -2.47
C GLN A 71 -12.46 15.27 -1.22
N PRO A 72 -12.54 16.36 -1.13
CA PRO A 72 -12.62 16.98 0.12
C PRO A 72 -13.92 16.59 0.72
N MET A 73 -14.36 16.24 0.81
CA MET A 73 -15.22 15.83 1.37
C MET A 73 -16.15 15.77 1.48
N VAL A 74 -16.34 16.08 1.16
CA VAL A 74 -16.97 15.91 1.05
C VAL A 74 -17.62 15.23 1.87
N TYR A 75 -17.68 15.18 1.97
CA TYR A 75 -18.04 14.54 2.62
C TYR A 75 -18.64 14.59 3.45
N ILE A 76 -18.85 15.08 3.32
CA ILE A 76 -19.23 15.10 3.92
C ILE A 76 -19.85 14.99 4.74
N LYS A 77 -20.37 15.32 4.78
CA LYS A 77 -20.84 15.29 5.55
C LYS A 77 -21.63 14.80 6.07
N LEU A 78 -22.05 14.70 6.04
CA LEU A 78 -22.67 14.20 6.46
C LEU A 78 -23.21 13.96 7.33
N PRO A 79 -23.74 14.02 7.58
CA PRO A 79 -24.15 13.83 8.37
C PRO A 79 -24.48 13.36 9.28
N ASN A 80 -24.63 13.67 9.27
CA ASN A 80 -24.69 13.22 10.00
C ASN A 80 -24.99 12.62 10.68
N ASN A 81 -25.16 12.78 10.74
CA ASN A 81 -25.18 12.28 11.30
C ASN A 81 -25.41 11.57 11.99
N ASN A 82 -25.67 11.77 12.03
CA ASN A 82 -25.65 11.17 12.62
C ASN A 82 -25.82 10.26 13.09
N GLY A 83 -26.02 10.42 12.96
CA GLY A 83 -25.89 9.70 13.22
C GLY A 83 -25.95 8.78 13.44
N PHE A 84 -25.92 8.93 13.12
CA PHE A 84 -25.58 8.23 13.27
C PHE A 84 -25.47 7.87 13.83
N GLN A 85 -25.36 8.34 13.75
CA GLN A 85 -24.96 8.29 14.10
C GLN A 85 -24.92 8.06 14.59
N GLY A 86 -25.26 8.60 14.49
CA GLY A 86 -24.92 8.66 14.81
C GLY A 86 -24.89 8.57 15.04
#